data_6de7e9bdc05d3178980605bd229908a0
#
_entry.id   6de7e9bdc05d3178980605bd229908a0
#
_cell.length_a   1.000
_cell.length_b   1.000
_cell.length_c   1.000
_cell.angle_alpha   90.00
_cell.angle_beta   90.00
_cell.angle_gamma   90.00
#
_symmetry.space_group_name_H-M   'P 1'
#
loop_
_entity.id
_entity.type
_entity.pdbx_description
1 polymer ?
#
loop_
_entity_poly.entity_id
_entity_poly.type
_entity_poly.pdbx_seq_one_letter_code
_entity_poly.pdbx_strand_id
1 'polypeptide(L)'
;QAKGKEYYVIFHICGYENGKRYVSKFDNNDKESHIKDVSERDGCIYDGQVDIVDLFSQDVAYRGTDGLYYDINIERCRYNELSLQETIEYVYFLISTTIQHMRFTYKKDNVGFPIDILVIMPNESLWLQKKELHIPGNY
;
A
#
# COMPACT_ATOMS: atom_id res chain seq x y z
N GLN A 1 -36.45 8.15 2.67
CA GLN A 1 -35.62 7.09 2.08
C GLN A 1 -34.17 7.42 2.44
N ALA A 2 -33.53 6.64 3.33
CA ALA A 2 -32.12 6.74 3.61
C ALA A 2 -31.35 6.35 2.33
N LYS A 3 -30.60 7.28 1.73
CA LYS A 3 -29.65 6.94 0.69
C LYS A 3 -28.65 5.96 1.31
N GLY A 4 -28.62 4.73 0.79
CA GLY A 4 -27.61 3.76 1.19
C GLY A 4 -26.24 4.37 1.01
N LYS A 5 -25.36 4.26 2.04
CA LYS A 5 -23.96 4.65 1.89
C LYS A 5 -23.34 3.66 0.91
N GLU A 6 -22.94 4.15 -0.25
CA GLU A 6 -22.08 3.36 -1.14
C GLU A 6 -20.71 3.26 -0.48
N TYR A 7 -20.28 2.03 -0.23
CA TYR A 7 -18.93 1.76 0.29
C TYR A 7 -17.98 1.59 -0.89
N TYR A 8 -16.86 2.31 -0.83
CA TYR A 8 -15.77 2.16 -1.74
C TYR A 8 -14.83 1.09 -1.22
N VAL A 9 -14.59 0.06 -2.01
CA VAL A 9 -13.72 -1.06 -1.65
C VAL A 9 -12.76 -1.36 -2.78
N ILE A 10 -11.48 -1.44 -2.45
CA ILE A 10 -10.42 -1.85 -3.35
C ILE A 10 -9.85 -3.18 -2.85
N PHE A 11 -9.66 -4.12 -3.76
CA PHE A 11 -9.00 -5.39 -3.50
C PHE A 11 -7.71 -5.48 -4.31
N HIS A 12 -6.63 -5.89 -3.65
CA HIS A 12 -5.40 -6.31 -4.30
C HIS A 12 -5.32 -7.84 -4.20
N ILE A 13 -5.19 -8.49 -5.34
CA ILE A 13 -5.04 -9.94 -5.44
C ILE A 13 -3.65 -10.20 -5.98
N CYS A 14 -2.83 -10.92 -5.22
CA CYS A 14 -1.45 -11.22 -5.60
C CYS A 14 -1.13 -12.71 -5.39
N GLY A 15 -0.21 -13.22 -6.20
CA GLY A 15 0.22 -14.61 -6.12
C GLY A 15 1.09 -15.04 -7.28
N TYR A 16 1.12 -16.35 -7.49
CA TYR A 16 1.82 -16.98 -8.62
C TYR A 16 0.87 -17.89 -9.38
N GLU A 17 0.90 -17.81 -10.69
CA GLU A 17 0.21 -18.70 -11.60
C GLU A 17 1.18 -19.23 -12.64
N ASN A 18 1.31 -20.56 -12.76
CA ASN A 18 2.27 -21.21 -13.67
C ASN A 18 3.73 -20.69 -13.50
N GLY A 19 4.15 -20.41 -12.27
CA GLY A 19 5.48 -19.91 -11.94
C GLY A 19 5.69 -18.40 -12.24
N LYS A 20 4.70 -17.71 -12.76
CA LYS A 20 4.72 -16.27 -12.98
C LYS A 20 3.99 -15.55 -11.87
N ARG A 21 4.60 -14.50 -11.35
CA ARG A 21 3.95 -13.62 -10.37
C ARG A 21 2.83 -12.84 -11.04
N TYR A 22 1.76 -12.59 -10.30
CA TYR A 22 0.72 -11.65 -10.71
C TYR A 22 0.29 -10.77 -9.54
N VAL A 23 -0.11 -9.56 -9.85
CA VAL A 23 -0.78 -8.64 -8.93
C VAL A 23 -1.89 -7.95 -9.71
N SER A 24 -3.10 -8.02 -9.19
CA SER A 24 -4.28 -7.43 -9.80
C SER A 24 -4.97 -6.52 -8.82
N LYS A 25 -5.48 -5.40 -9.29
CA LYS A 25 -6.28 -4.45 -8.51
C LYS A 25 -7.72 -4.49 -9.02
N PHE A 26 -8.65 -4.65 -8.10
CA PHE A 26 -10.09 -4.58 -8.35
C PHE A 26 -10.69 -3.44 -7.53
N ASP A 27 -11.53 -2.64 -8.17
CA ASP A 27 -12.23 -1.50 -7.60
C ASP A 27 -13.73 -1.68 -7.84
N ASN A 28 -14.54 -1.68 -6.79
CA ASN A 28 -15.99 -1.88 -6.92
C ASN A 28 -16.74 -0.67 -7.49
N ASN A 29 -16.11 0.49 -7.60
CA ASN A 29 -16.69 1.68 -8.23
C ASN A 29 -16.44 1.75 -9.74
N ASP A 30 -15.48 0.99 -10.22
CA ASP A 30 -15.20 0.91 -11.65
C ASP A 30 -16.20 -0.05 -12.31
N LYS A 31 -17.18 0.53 -12.97
CA LYS A 31 -18.26 -0.23 -13.66
C LYS A 31 -17.73 -1.16 -14.75
N GLU A 32 -16.50 -0.97 -15.17
CA GLU A 32 -15.82 -1.78 -16.18
C GLU A 32 -14.88 -2.80 -15.57
N SER A 33 -14.86 -2.98 -14.24
CA SER A 33 -14.07 -3.98 -13.46
C SER A 33 -12.75 -4.37 -14.14
N HIS A 34 -11.90 -3.37 -14.41
CA HIS A 34 -10.59 -3.63 -15.02
C HIS A 34 -9.66 -4.16 -13.95
N ILE A 35 -9.42 -5.46 -13.98
CA ILE A 35 -8.29 -6.06 -13.30
C ILE A 35 -7.04 -5.55 -14.00
N LYS A 36 -6.38 -4.58 -13.38
CA LYS A 36 -5.11 -4.06 -13.89
C LYS A 36 -4.00 -5.03 -13.48
N ASP A 37 -3.53 -5.81 -14.43
CA ASP A 37 -2.32 -6.61 -14.26
C ASP A 37 -1.08 -5.70 -14.25
N VAL A 38 -0.31 -5.76 -13.17
CA VAL A 38 0.93 -5.00 -12.98
C VAL A 38 2.12 -5.93 -12.75
N SER A 39 1.96 -7.22 -13.05
CA SER A 39 2.95 -8.27 -12.79
C SER A 39 4.25 -8.15 -13.60
N GLU A 40 4.25 -7.40 -14.70
CA GLU A 40 5.41 -7.31 -15.60
C GLU A 40 6.53 -6.39 -15.10
N ARG A 41 6.30 -5.61 -14.04
CA ARG A 41 7.27 -4.66 -13.50
C ARG A 41 7.54 -4.89 -12.02
N ASP A 42 8.79 -4.69 -11.63
CA ASP A 42 9.11 -4.54 -10.21
C ASP A 42 8.56 -3.21 -9.72
N GLY A 43 7.93 -3.21 -8.55
CA GLY A 43 7.30 -2.02 -8.04
C GLY A 43 6.50 -2.24 -6.77
N CYS A 44 5.79 -1.21 -6.37
CA CYS A 44 4.89 -1.21 -5.24
C CYS A 44 3.49 -0.79 -5.68
N ILE A 45 2.47 -1.49 -5.20
CA ILE A 45 1.07 -1.11 -5.35
C ILE A 45 0.54 -0.82 -3.95
N TYR A 46 -0.14 0.28 -3.82
CA TYR A 46 -0.68 0.74 -2.55
C TYR A 46 -2.00 1.47 -2.75
N ASP A 47 -2.82 1.47 -1.70
CA ASP A 47 -4.08 2.18 -1.63
C ASP A 47 -4.39 2.59 -0.17
N GLY A 48 -5.45 3.34 0.01
CA GLY A 48 -5.87 3.83 1.30
C GLY A 48 -5.26 5.18 1.65
N GLN A 49 -4.51 5.28 2.74
CA GLN A 49 -3.85 6.52 3.13
C GLN A 49 -2.49 6.64 2.44
N VAL A 50 -2.47 7.30 1.29
CA VAL A 50 -1.34 7.29 0.36
C VAL A 50 -0.38 8.48 0.49
N ASP A 51 -0.74 9.52 1.21
CA ASP A 51 0.00 10.80 1.28
C ASP A 51 1.52 10.62 1.51
N ILE A 52 1.91 9.69 2.40
CA ILE A 52 3.31 9.45 2.71
C ILE A 52 3.97 8.61 1.63
N VAL A 53 3.29 7.58 1.13
CA VAL A 53 3.85 6.70 0.11
C VAL A 53 4.06 7.47 -1.19
N ASP A 54 3.16 8.38 -1.53
CA ASP A 54 3.27 9.25 -2.70
C ASP A 54 4.54 10.13 -2.64
N LEU A 55 4.94 10.62 -1.46
CA LEU A 55 6.18 11.38 -1.31
C LEU A 55 7.44 10.59 -1.73
N PHE A 56 7.42 9.26 -1.58
CA PHE A 56 8.56 8.39 -1.93
C PHE A 56 8.42 7.74 -3.32
N SER A 57 7.22 7.80 -3.91
CA SER A 57 6.90 7.07 -5.15
C SER A 57 6.67 7.95 -6.36
N GLN A 58 6.36 9.24 -6.14
CA GLN A 58 6.02 10.19 -7.20
C GLN A 58 6.98 11.38 -7.25
N ASP A 59 6.94 12.14 -8.34
CA ASP A 59 7.64 13.41 -8.44
C ASP A 59 6.96 14.43 -7.52
N VAL A 60 7.76 15.08 -6.70
CA VAL A 60 7.29 16.05 -5.71
C VAL A 60 7.81 17.43 -6.08
N ALA A 61 6.94 18.43 -6.07
CA ALA A 61 7.31 19.81 -6.24
C ALA A 61 6.73 20.69 -5.12
N TYR A 62 7.48 21.70 -4.69
CA TYR A 62 6.94 22.72 -3.78
C TYR A 62 6.66 24.01 -4.53
N ARG A 63 5.68 24.76 -4.03
CA ARG A 63 5.37 26.08 -4.57
C ARG A 63 6.20 27.15 -3.85
N GLY A 64 7.05 27.84 -4.59
CA GLY A 64 7.85 28.94 -4.07
C GLY A 64 7.00 30.19 -3.72
N THR A 65 7.59 31.13 -3.03
CA THR A 65 6.94 32.43 -2.65
C THR A 65 6.64 33.29 -3.87
N ASP A 66 7.32 33.06 -4.99
CA ASP A 66 7.10 33.66 -6.31
C ASP A 66 5.91 33.05 -7.07
N GLY A 67 5.29 31.98 -6.50
CA GLY A 67 4.18 31.25 -7.09
C GLY A 67 4.58 30.18 -8.11
N LEU A 68 5.87 30.01 -8.40
CA LEU A 68 6.38 28.96 -9.30
C LEU A 68 6.53 27.63 -8.55
N TYR A 69 6.53 26.53 -9.31
CA TYR A 69 6.79 25.19 -8.79
C TYR A 69 8.24 24.79 -9.03
N TYR A 70 8.84 24.22 -8.00
CA TYR A 70 10.22 23.77 -7.97
C TYR A 70 10.24 22.29 -7.62
N ASP A 71 10.85 21.47 -8.45
CA ASP A 71 10.94 20.03 -8.23
C ASP A 71 11.84 19.73 -7.03
N ILE A 72 11.40 18.80 -6.20
CA ILE A 72 12.21 18.20 -5.15
C ILE A 72 12.77 16.90 -5.71
N ASN A 73 14.08 16.85 -5.91
CA ASN A 73 14.74 15.64 -6.37
C ASN A 73 14.89 14.66 -5.20
N ILE A 74 13.94 13.73 -5.09
CA ILE A 74 13.99 12.61 -4.14
C ILE A 74 14.42 11.36 -4.92
N GLU A 75 15.49 10.71 -4.47
CA GLU A 75 15.89 9.43 -5.04
C GLU A 75 14.81 8.37 -4.74
N ARG A 76 14.37 7.69 -5.79
CA ARG A 76 13.33 6.67 -5.70
C ARG A 76 13.93 5.32 -5.34
N CYS A 77 13.11 4.50 -4.69
CA CYS A 77 13.46 3.12 -4.42
C CYS A 77 13.72 2.34 -5.73
N ARG A 78 14.83 1.62 -5.79
CA ARG A 78 15.19 0.74 -6.89
C ARG A 78 14.70 -0.68 -6.60
N TYR A 79 13.41 -0.91 -6.79
CA TYR A 79 12.74 -2.17 -6.42
C TYR A 79 13.42 -3.43 -6.94
N ASN A 80 14.02 -3.36 -8.14
CA ASN A 80 14.71 -4.48 -8.77
C ASN A 80 16.09 -4.81 -8.16
N GLU A 81 16.61 -3.93 -7.30
CA GLU A 81 17.90 -4.09 -6.64
C GLU A 81 17.75 -4.56 -5.18
N LEU A 82 16.52 -4.54 -4.65
CA LEU A 82 16.26 -4.94 -3.26
C LEU A 82 16.31 -6.46 -3.09
N SER A 83 17.01 -6.90 -2.05
CA SER A 83 16.84 -8.25 -1.51
C SER A 83 15.44 -8.42 -0.91
N LEU A 84 15.03 -9.66 -0.65
CA LEU A 84 13.76 -9.95 0.01
C LEU A 84 13.68 -9.25 1.39
N GLN A 85 14.76 -9.27 2.16
CA GLN A 85 14.80 -8.62 3.47
C GLN A 85 14.62 -7.10 3.36
N GLU A 86 15.33 -6.46 2.44
CA GLU A 86 15.20 -5.02 2.19
C GLU A 86 13.81 -4.64 1.69
N THR A 87 13.19 -5.51 0.87
CA THR A 87 11.81 -5.30 0.43
C THR A 87 10.83 -5.31 1.61
N ILE A 88 10.99 -6.26 2.54
CA ILE A 88 10.17 -6.35 3.75
C ILE A 88 10.36 -5.09 4.63
N GLU A 89 11.61 -4.69 4.84
CA GLU A 89 11.96 -3.51 5.63
C GLU A 89 11.42 -2.23 5.00
N TYR A 90 11.48 -2.11 3.67
CA TYR A 90 10.95 -0.97 2.96
C TYR A 90 9.42 -0.86 3.05
N VAL A 91 8.70 -1.97 2.88
CA VAL A 91 7.24 -1.99 3.05
C VAL A 91 6.86 -1.63 4.49
N TYR A 92 7.56 -2.20 5.47
CA TYR A 92 7.36 -1.85 6.88
C TYR A 92 7.61 -0.37 7.15
N PHE A 93 8.70 0.19 6.58
CA PHE A 93 9.02 1.62 6.68
C PHE A 93 7.89 2.49 6.15
N LEU A 94 7.37 2.22 4.96
CA LEU A 94 6.30 3.02 4.36
C LEU A 94 5.03 3.02 5.24
N ILE A 95 4.59 1.85 5.69
CA ILE A 95 3.38 1.70 6.50
C ILE A 95 3.59 2.32 7.89
N SER A 96 4.70 2.03 8.55
CA SER A 96 4.98 2.56 9.89
C SER A 96 5.12 4.09 9.88
N THR A 97 5.73 4.66 8.84
CA THR A 97 5.85 6.11 8.66
C THR A 97 4.47 6.75 8.44
N THR A 98 3.61 6.11 7.65
CA THR A 98 2.21 6.55 7.46
C THR A 98 1.47 6.57 8.79
N ILE A 99 1.56 5.50 9.59
CA ILE A 99 0.93 5.43 10.92
C ILE A 99 1.45 6.54 11.83
N GLN A 100 2.78 6.72 11.90
CA GLN A 100 3.39 7.76 12.74
C GLN A 100 2.96 9.16 12.29
N HIS A 101 2.97 9.43 11.00
CA HIS A 101 2.53 10.72 10.45
C HIS A 101 1.08 11.03 10.85
N MET A 102 0.18 10.07 10.72
CA MET A 102 -1.23 10.26 11.08
C MET A 102 -1.45 10.57 12.56
N ARG A 103 -0.63 10.01 13.45
CA ARG A 103 -0.70 10.31 14.91
C ARG A 103 -0.41 11.76 15.24
N PHE A 104 0.35 12.46 14.40
CA PHE A 104 0.74 13.86 14.59
C PHE A 104 -0.05 14.85 13.74
N THR A 105 -0.98 14.36 12.92
CA THR A 105 -1.84 15.21 12.08
C THR A 105 -3.27 15.18 12.58
N TYR A 106 -4.06 16.22 12.22
CA TYR A 106 -5.49 16.27 12.57
C TYR A 106 -6.36 15.29 11.76
N LYS A 107 -5.75 14.43 10.95
CA LYS A 107 -6.48 13.39 10.23
C LYS A 107 -6.93 12.30 11.20
N LYS A 108 -8.12 11.75 10.94
CA LYS A 108 -8.63 10.62 11.71
C LYS A 108 -7.72 9.40 11.52
N ASP A 109 -7.37 8.72 12.60
CA ASP A 109 -6.60 7.48 12.56
C ASP A 109 -7.37 6.38 11.80
N ASN A 110 -6.99 6.15 10.55
CA ASN A 110 -7.55 5.11 9.69
C ASN A 110 -6.58 3.93 9.52
N VAL A 111 -5.31 4.12 9.90
CA VAL A 111 -4.25 3.13 9.82
C VAL A 111 -3.57 3.03 11.18
N GLY A 112 -3.33 1.82 11.66
CA GLY A 112 -2.75 1.60 12.98
C GLY A 112 -1.96 0.28 13.07
N PHE A 113 -1.20 0.12 14.16
CA PHE A 113 -0.54 -1.14 14.49
C PHE A 113 -1.53 -2.19 15.02
N PRO A 114 -1.23 -3.49 14.90
CA PRO A 114 -0.05 -4.07 14.25
C PRO A 114 -0.14 -4.05 12.71
N ILE A 115 1.03 -4.13 12.05
CA ILE A 115 1.16 -4.28 10.61
C ILE A 115 1.20 -5.77 10.29
N ASP A 116 0.29 -6.26 9.45
CA ASP A 116 0.32 -7.64 8.97
C ASP A 116 1.24 -7.74 7.75
N ILE A 117 2.15 -8.71 7.75
CA ILE A 117 3.11 -8.92 6.67
C ILE A 117 3.06 -10.38 6.21
N LEU A 118 2.68 -10.58 4.95
CA LEU A 118 2.70 -11.86 4.26
C LEU A 118 3.69 -11.82 3.11
N VAL A 119 4.62 -12.76 3.09
CA VAL A 119 5.50 -13.02 1.94
C VAL A 119 4.90 -14.16 1.12
N ILE A 120 4.72 -13.94 -0.18
CA ILE A 120 4.21 -14.93 -1.11
C ILE A 120 5.33 -15.31 -2.08
N MET A 121 5.67 -16.59 -2.12
CA MET A 121 6.68 -17.17 -2.99
C MET A 121 6.02 -18.19 -3.94
N PRO A 122 6.69 -18.64 -5.00
CA PRO A 122 6.07 -19.55 -5.98
C PRO A 122 5.45 -20.83 -5.41
N ASN A 123 6.03 -21.38 -4.33
CA ASN A 123 5.61 -22.65 -3.75
C ASN A 123 5.13 -22.55 -2.30
N GLU A 124 5.25 -21.38 -1.69
CA GLU A 124 4.89 -21.20 -0.28
C GLU A 124 4.50 -19.76 0.03
N SER A 125 3.85 -19.58 1.16
CA SER A 125 3.61 -18.28 1.73
C SER A 125 3.98 -18.26 3.21
N LEU A 126 4.57 -17.16 3.68
CA LEU A 126 5.05 -17.02 5.04
C LEU A 126 4.49 -15.75 5.69
N TRP A 127 3.73 -15.92 6.76
CA TRP A 127 3.39 -14.80 7.63
C TRP A 127 4.58 -14.44 8.52
N LEU A 128 5.12 -13.24 8.34
CA LEU A 128 6.17 -12.68 9.22
C LEU A 128 5.54 -12.02 10.44
N GLN A 129 4.39 -11.37 10.24
CA GLN A 129 3.59 -10.80 11.30
C GLN A 129 2.11 -10.93 10.93
N LYS A 130 1.29 -11.42 11.85
CA LYS A 130 -0.15 -11.57 11.67
C LYS A 130 -0.87 -11.14 12.94
N LYS A 131 -1.87 -10.28 12.79
CA LYS A 131 -2.77 -9.91 13.87
C LYS A 131 -3.65 -11.11 14.27
N GLU A 132 -3.60 -11.50 15.52
CA GLU A 132 -4.57 -12.45 16.05
C GLU A 132 -5.90 -11.73 16.28
N LEU A 133 -6.93 -12.20 15.61
CA LEU A 133 -8.31 -11.78 15.90
C LEU A 133 -8.73 -12.44 17.20
N HIS A 134 -8.66 -11.71 18.31
CA HIS A 134 -9.33 -12.11 19.53
C HIS A 134 -10.83 -11.85 19.35
N ILE A 135 -11.58 -12.89 19.00
CA ILE A 135 -13.04 -12.84 19.14
C ILE A 135 -13.29 -12.87 20.67
N PRO A 136 -13.89 -11.83 21.25
CA PRO A 136 -14.25 -11.90 22.66
C PRO A 136 -15.12 -13.13 22.86
N GLY A 137 -14.59 -14.12 23.59
CA GLY A 137 -15.37 -15.29 23.95
C GLY A 137 -16.56 -14.86 24.80
N ASN A 138 -17.73 -15.37 24.47
CA ASN A 138 -18.85 -15.33 25.40
C ASN A 138 -18.39 -16.07 26.65
N TYR A 139 -18.12 -15.33 27.75
CA TYR A 139 -17.96 -15.86 29.07
C TYR A 139 -19.35 -16.14 29.63
#